data_2e1d0a370a784689c93f8187f51d832b
#
_entry.id   2e1d0a370a784689c93f8187f51d832b
#
_cell.length_a   1.000
_cell.length_b   1.000
_cell.length_c   1.000
_cell.angle_alpha   90.00
_cell.angle_beta   90.00
_cell.angle_gamma   90.00
#
_symmetry.space_group_name_H-M   'P 1'
#
loop_
_entity.id
_entity.type
_entity.pdbx_description
1 polymer ?
#
loop_
_entity_poly.entity_id
_entity_poly.type
_entity_poly.pdbx_seq_one_letter_code
_entity_poly.pdbx_strand_id
1 'polypeptide(L)'
;MSARPGVAARRSKRGRLSRSAEFDRVFRQGRSLANRVLVLYAFPRGEEGVPRLGLSVSRRVGGAVERNQVKRLLREAFEVESKGLPEGVDVVVVARPEARAVAERDGLEGIRSALAELIARARERASGERR
;
A
#
# COMPACT_ATOMS: atom_id res chain seq x y z
N MET A 1 -5.27 6.29 25.32
CA MET A 1 -4.94 6.16 24.87
C MET A 1 -4.69 5.92 24.55
N SER A 2 -4.46 6.16 24.55
CA SER A 2 -3.98 6.05 24.16
C SER A 2 -3.63 5.77 24.03
N ALA A 3 -3.28 5.88 24.54
CA ALA A 3 -2.63 5.75 24.33
C ALA A 3 -2.50 5.20 24.28
N ARG A 4 -2.25 5.35 24.50
CA ARG A 4 -1.95 4.78 24.22
C ARG A 4 -1.09 4.68 24.05
N PRO A 5 -0.50 4.18 24.38
CA PRO A 5 0.64 4.59 24.16
C PRO A 5 0.98 5.03 23.24
N GLY A 6 1.40 5.18 23.62
CA GLY A 6 2.12 5.66 22.82
C GLY A 6 1.73 6.63 21.84
N VAL A 7 1.85 7.85 22.19
CA VAL A 7 1.63 8.90 21.22
C VAL A 7 2.64 8.80 20.10
N ALA A 8 3.89 8.51 20.45
CA ALA A 8 4.94 8.38 19.46
C ALA A 8 4.64 7.23 18.50
N ALA A 9 4.17 6.11 19.06
CA ALA A 9 3.80 4.97 18.22
C ALA A 9 2.66 5.31 17.28
N ARG A 10 1.71 6.12 17.76
CA ARG A 10 0.62 6.53 16.88
C ARG A 10 1.09 7.40 15.74
N ARG A 11 2.03 8.30 16.02
CA ARG A 11 2.55 9.14 14.96
C ARG A 11 3.33 8.32 13.95
N SER A 12 4.04 7.29 14.41
CA SER A 12 4.79 6.44 13.51
C SER A 12 3.88 5.66 12.58
N LYS A 13 2.59 5.57 12.93
CA LYS A 13 1.59 4.91 12.08
C LYS A 13 0.83 5.88 11.21
N ARG A 14 1.19 7.13 11.25
CA ARG A 14 0.57 8.11 10.38
C ARG A 14 0.78 7.68 8.93
N GLY A 15 -0.31 7.63 8.17
CA GLY A 15 -0.25 7.17 6.81
C GLY A 15 -0.27 5.66 6.67
N ARG A 16 -0.54 4.94 7.76
CA ARG A 16 -0.63 3.47 7.71
C ARG A 16 -1.98 3.01 8.23
N LEU A 17 -2.49 1.95 7.61
CA LEU A 17 -3.65 1.25 8.12
C LEU A 17 -3.19 0.26 9.18
N SER A 18 -3.82 0.28 10.35
CA SER A 18 -3.39 -0.57 11.45
C SER A 18 -4.49 -1.44 12.03
N ARG A 19 -5.75 -1.17 11.72
CA ARG A 19 -6.86 -1.92 12.29
C ARG A 19 -7.39 -2.92 11.27
N SER A 20 -7.74 -4.11 11.77
CA SER A 20 -8.29 -5.15 10.91
C SER A 20 -9.55 -4.67 10.19
N ALA A 21 -10.39 -3.89 10.87
CA ALA A 21 -11.61 -3.39 10.25
C ALA A 21 -11.31 -2.48 9.07
N GLU A 22 -10.24 -1.69 9.15
CA GLU A 22 -9.84 -0.82 8.06
C GLU A 22 -9.36 -1.63 6.86
N PHE A 23 -8.55 -2.66 7.12
CA PHE A 23 -8.12 -3.58 6.07
C PHE A 23 -9.32 -4.25 5.40
N ASP A 24 -10.23 -4.76 6.21
CA ASP A 24 -11.41 -5.45 5.68
C ASP A 24 -12.24 -4.54 4.80
N ARG A 25 -12.41 -3.30 5.22
CA ARG A 25 -13.19 -2.35 4.45
C ARG A 25 -12.58 -2.11 3.08
N VAL A 26 -11.26 -1.94 3.03
CA VAL A 26 -10.56 -1.72 1.77
C VAL A 26 -10.69 -2.95 0.88
N PHE A 27 -10.50 -4.14 1.43
CA PHE A 27 -10.63 -5.35 0.64
C PHE A 27 -12.03 -5.57 0.09
N ARG A 28 -13.06 -5.28 0.88
CA ARG A 28 -14.43 -5.55 0.47
C ARG A 28 -15.02 -4.49 -0.42
N GLN A 29 -14.69 -3.24 -0.16
CA GLN A 29 -15.35 -2.12 -0.81
C GLN A 29 -14.43 -1.35 -1.74
N GLY A 30 -13.13 -1.60 -1.66
CA GLY A 30 -12.17 -0.92 -2.49
C GLY A 30 -12.13 -1.51 -3.88
N ARG A 31 -11.53 -0.76 -4.77
CA ARG A 31 -11.28 -1.22 -6.12
C ARG A 31 -9.88 -1.79 -6.20
N SER A 32 -9.72 -2.83 -7.00
CA SER A 32 -8.43 -3.50 -7.08
C SER A 32 -7.84 -3.44 -8.48
N LEU A 33 -6.53 -3.34 -8.52
CA LEU A 33 -5.73 -3.39 -9.73
C LEU A 33 -4.52 -4.28 -9.46
N ALA A 34 -4.07 -4.98 -10.47
CA ALA A 34 -2.98 -5.93 -10.26
C ALA A 34 -1.99 -5.90 -11.40
N ASN A 35 -0.74 -6.17 -11.06
CA ASN A 35 0.26 -6.56 -12.03
C ASN A 35 0.92 -7.84 -11.51
N ARG A 36 2.03 -8.25 -12.12
CA ARG A 36 2.66 -9.51 -11.72
C ARG A 36 3.28 -9.46 -10.33
N VAL A 37 3.57 -8.26 -9.86
CA VAL A 37 4.34 -8.07 -8.62
C VAL A 37 3.43 -7.77 -7.45
N LEU A 38 2.39 -6.97 -7.66
CA LEU A 38 1.56 -6.42 -6.58
C LEU A 38 0.08 -6.43 -6.96
N VAL A 39 -0.77 -6.42 -5.93
CA VAL A 39 -2.19 -6.09 -6.10
C VAL A 39 -2.44 -4.87 -5.23
N LEU A 40 -3.08 -3.87 -5.79
CA LEU A 40 -3.39 -2.64 -5.08
C LEU A 40 -4.91 -2.51 -4.94
N TYR A 41 -5.36 -2.34 -3.69
CA TYR A 41 -6.76 -2.05 -3.39
C TYR A 41 -6.84 -0.61 -2.91
N ALA A 42 -7.77 0.15 -3.44
CA ALA A 42 -7.93 1.55 -3.06
C ALA A 42 -9.37 1.83 -2.67
N PHE A 43 -9.54 2.56 -1.58
CA PHE A 43 -10.86 2.87 -1.06
C PHE A 43 -10.88 4.34 -0.59
N PRO A 44 -11.70 5.20 -1.21
CA PRO A 44 -11.85 6.58 -0.71
C PRO A 44 -12.63 6.54 0.59
N ARG A 45 -11.99 7.03 1.67
CA ARG A 45 -12.62 6.94 2.99
C ARG A 45 -13.53 8.11 3.34
N GLY A 46 -13.63 9.10 2.44
CA GLY A 46 -14.54 10.22 2.68
C GLY A 46 -14.01 11.29 3.61
N GLU A 47 -12.78 11.19 4.02
CA GLU A 47 -12.12 12.17 4.89
C GLU A 47 -10.89 12.72 4.19
N GLU A 48 -10.52 13.93 4.55
CA GLU A 48 -9.28 14.48 4.05
C GLU A 48 -8.10 13.91 4.81
N GLY A 49 -6.92 14.13 4.26
CA GLY A 49 -5.70 13.68 4.89
C GLY A 49 -4.87 12.85 3.94
N VAL A 50 -3.66 12.54 4.39
CA VAL A 50 -2.74 11.78 3.55
C VAL A 50 -3.28 10.39 3.26
N PRO A 51 -2.94 9.80 2.10
CA PRO A 51 -3.28 8.42 1.83
C PRO A 51 -2.67 7.51 2.90
N ARG A 52 -3.42 6.50 3.32
CA ARG A 52 -2.95 5.57 4.34
C ARG A 52 -2.68 4.21 3.70
N LEU A 53 -1.59 3.59 4.13
CA LEU A 53 -1.10 2.35 3.54
C LEU A 53 -1.20 1.19 4.49
N GLY A 54 -1.80 0.10 4.01
CA GLY A 54 -1.71 -1.20 4.65
C GLY A 54 -0.98 -2.17 3.74
N LEU A 55 -0.21 -3.07 4.33
CA LEU A 55 0.57 -4.04 3.58
C LEU A 55 0.16 -5.45 3.95
N SER A 56 0.10 -6.31 2.94
CA SER A 56 -0.13 -7.73 3.14
C SER A 56 0.95 -8.50 2.40
N VAL A 57 1.87 -9.11 3.15
CA VAL A 57 2.98 -9.87 2.57
C VAL A 57 2.96 -11.24 3.22
N SER A 58 2.45 -12.24 2.48
CA SER A 58 2.24 -13.56 3.02
C SER A 58 3.51 -14.41 2.92
N ARG A 59 3.42 -15.60 3.50
CA ARG A 59 4.54 -16.57 3.48
C ARG A 59 4.89 -17.03 2.08
N ARG A 60 3.99 -16.83 1.13
CA ARG A 60 4.28 -17.17 -0.27
C ARG A 60 5.41 -16.32 -0.84
N VAL A 61 5.60 -15.14 -0.29
CA VAL A 61 6.68 -14.25 -0.74
C VAL A 61 8.04 -14.77 -0.26
N GLY A 62 8.07 -15.31 0.96
CA GLY A 62 9.32 -15.82 1.49
C GLY A 62 9.27 -15.93 2.99
N GLY A 63 10.42 -16.11 3.61
CA GLY A 63 10.54 -16.16 5.06
C GLY A 63 10.48 -14.77 5.67
N ALA A 64 10.72 -14.71 6.98
CA ALA A 64 10.57 -13.45 7.70
C ALA A 64 11.50 -12.36 7.17
N VAL A 65 12.74 -12.71 6.84
CA VAL A 65 13.70 -11.73 6.34
C VAL A 65 13.25 -11.16 5.01
N GLU A 66 12.85 -12.03 4.08
CA GLU A 66 12.41 -11.60 2.76
C GLU A 66 11.13 -10.78 2.84
N ARG A 67 10.20 -11.21 3.69
CA ARG A 67 8.94 -10.46 3.84
C ARG A 67 9.18 -9.08 4.41
N ASN A 68 10.05 -8.98 5.41
CA ASN A 68 10.34 -7.69 6.03
C ASN A 68 11.01 -6.75 5.04
N GLN A 69 11.90 -7.29 4.20
CA GLN A 69 12.54 -6.47 3.19
C GLN A 69 11.53 -5.95 2.17
N VAL A 70 10.62 -6.79 1.71
CA VAL A 70 9.59 -6.36 0.77
C VAL A 70 8.71 -5.28 1.40
N LYS A 71 8.32 -5.47 2.68
CA LYS A 71 7.53 -4.47 3.37
C LYS A 71 8.25 -3.13 3.46
N ARG A 72 9.54 -3.16 3.80
CA ARG A 72 10.32 -1.93 3.91
C ARG A 72 10.38 -1.20 2.58
N LEU A 73 10.66 -1.94 1.52
CA LEU A 73 10.73 -1.35 0.19
C LEU A 73 9.38 -0.78 -0.25
N LEU A 74 8.30 -1.46 0.08
CA LEU A 74 6.97 -0.95 -0.26
C LEU A 74 6.65 0.33 0.50
N ARG A 75 7.04 0.43 1.77
CA ARG A 75 6.83 1.67 2.52
C ARG A 75 7.63 2.81 1.94
N GLU A 76 8.89 2.56 1.58
CA GLU A 76 9.71 3.60 0.97
C GLU A 76 9.15 4.03 -0.39
N ALA A 77 8.73 3.06 -1.18
CA ALA A 77 8.13 3.37 -2.47
C ALA A 77 6.84 4.18 -2.33
N PHE A 78 6.03 3.82 -1.35
CA PHE A 78 4.75 4.50 -1.14
C PHE A 78 4.93 5.94 -0.72
N GLU A 79 5.98 6.24 0.04
CA GLU A 79 6.24 7.63 0.44
C GLU A 79 6.39 8.53 -0.78
N VAL A 80 7.01 8.02 -1.81
CA VAL A 80 7.22 8.79 -3.04
C VAL A 80 5.98 8.75 -3.93
N GLU A 81 5.49 7.54 -4.18
CA GLU A 81 4.45 7.36 -5.21
C GLU A 81 3.06 7.77 -4.73
N SER A 82 2.85 7.82 -3.42
CA SER A 82 1.54 8.22 -2.89
C SER A 82 1.16 9.64 -3.26
N LYS A 83 2.14 10.45 -3.63
CA LYS A 83 1.86 11.82 -4.06
C LYS A 83 0.99 11.86 -5.31
N GLY A 84 0.94 10.76 -6.05
CA GLY A 84 0.04 10.65 -7.19
C GLY A 84 -1.38 10.25 -6.82
N LEU A 85 -1.66 9.97 -5.55
CA LEU A 85 -2.99 9.57 -5.10
C LEU A 85 -3.75 10.78 -4.54
N PRO A 86 -5.08 10.78 -4.67
CA PRO A 86 -5.87 11.85 -4.04
C PRO A 86 -5.84 11.72 -2.53
N GLU A 87 -6.14 12.82 -1.85
CA GLU A 87 -6.28 12.79 -0.41
C GLU A 87 -7.46 11.93 -0.01
N GLY A 88 -7.41 11.42 1.21
CA GLY A 88 -8.52 10.70 1.78
C GLY A 88 -8.69 9.29 1.26
N VAL A 89 -7.65 8.69 0.70
CA VAL A 89 -7.75 7.33 0.20
C VAL A 89 -6.98 6.38 1.11
N ASP A 90 -7.57 5.20 1.34
CA ASP A 90 -6.89 4.09 2.00
C ASP A 90 -6.47 3.10 0.94
N VAL A 91 -5.25 2.61 1.05
CA VAL A 91 -4.68 1.70 0.08
C VAL A 91 -4.12 0.48 0.80
N VAL A 92 -4.46 -0.70 0.30
CA VAL A 92 -3.80 -1.93 0.75
C VAL A 92 -3.05 -2.50 -0.43
N VAL A 93 -1.76 -2.77 -0.22
CA VAL A 93 -0.92 -3.39 -1.24
C VAL A 93 -0.62 -4.80 -0.80
N VAL A 94 -0.96 -5.76 -1.66
CA VAL A 94 -0.68 -7.16 -1.43
C VAL A 94 0.52 -7.53 -2.30
N ALA A 95 1.58 -8.05 -1.68
CA ALA A 95 2.74 -8.49 -2.44
C ALA A 95 2.48 -9.89 -2.98
N ARG A 96 2.69 -10.06 -4.28
CA ARG A 96 2.62 -11.37 -4.90
C ARG A 96 3.98 -12.06 -4.76
N PRO A 97 4.04 -13.38 -4.94
CA PRO A 97 5.34 -14.08 -4.80
C PRO A 97 6.45 -13.49 -5.64
N GLU A 98 6.12 -12.95 -6.81
CA GLU A 98 7.09 -12.32 -7.71
C GLU A 98 7.80 -11.14 -7.05
N ALA A 99 7.19 -10.54 -6.05
CA ALA A 99 7.78 -9.35 -5.41
C ALA A 99 9.15 -9.65 -4.80
N ARG A 100 9.35 -10.87 -4.31
CA ARG A 100 10.64 -11.25 -3.75
C ARG A 100 11.74 -11.18 -4.80
N ALA A 101 11.49 -11.76 -5.97
CA ALA A 101 12.48 -11.75 -7.04
C ALA A 101 12.79 -10.34 -7.51
N VAL A 102 11.76 -9.51 -7.61
CA VAL A 102 11.95 -8.12 -8.02
C VAL A 102 12.77 -7.36 -6.97
N ALA A 103 12.46 -7.57 -5.70
CA ALA A 103 13.19 -6.91 -4.62
C ALA A 103 14.67 -7.32 -4.62
N GLU A 104 14.94 -8.59 -4.85
CA GLU A 104 16.33 -9.10 -4.86
C GLU A 104 17.10 -8.62 -6.08
N ARG A 105 16.44 -8.59 -7.23
CA ARG A 105 17.10 -8.23 -8.48
C ARG A 105 17.25 -6.72 -8.65
N ASP A 106 16.18 -5.97 -8.36
CA ASP A 106 16.10 -4.56 -8.70
C ASP A 106 15.93 -3.63 -7.50
N GLY A 107 15.77 -4.19 -6.30
CA GLY A 107 15.68 -3.40 -5.07
C GLY A 107 14.50 -2.45 -5.06
N LEU A 108 14.73 -1.28 -4.48
CA LEU A 108 13.69 -0.28 -4.34
C LEU A 108 13.13 0.16 -5.69
N GLU A 109 14.00 0.29 -6.66
CA GLU A 109 13.58 0.80 -7.98
C GLU A 109 12.58 -0.14 -8.65
N GLY A 110 12.78 -1.45 -8.53
CA GLY A 110 11.85 -2.40 -9.11
C GLY A 110 10.50 -2.39 -8.41
N ILE A 111 10.53 -2.35 -7.09
CA ILE A 111 9.30 -2.30 -6.30
C ILE A 111 8.56 -0.98 -6.55
N ARG A 112 9.31 0.12 -6.59
CA ARG A 112 8.71 1.44 -6.85
C ARG A 112 8.04 1.49 -8.22
N SER A 113 8.71 0.94 -9.23
CA SER A 113 8.17 0.93 -10.58
C SER A 113 6.86 0.14 -10.65
N ALA A 114 6.81 -1.02 -9.97
CA ALA A 114 5.59 -1.83 -9.94
C ALA A 114 4.45 -1.09 -9.24
N LEU A 115 4.75 -0.40 -8.16
CA LEU A 115 3.74 0.36 -7.43
C LEU A 115 3.26 1.56 -8.24
N ALA A 116 4.20 2.27 -8.87
CA ALA A 116 3.87 3.45 -9.67
C ALA A 116 2.92 3.10 -10.81
N GLU A 117 3.12 1.95 -11.43
CA GLU A 117 2.24 1.50 -12.50
C GLU A 117 0.80 1.38 -12.01
N LEU A 118 0.61 0.76 -10.84
CA LEU A 118 -0.74 0.55 -10.32
C LEU A 118 -1.38 1.85 -9.86
N ILE A 119 -0.59 2.74 -9.29
CA ILE A 119 -1.10 4.04 -8.86
C ILE A 119 -1.54 4.86 -10.06
N ALA A 120 -0.75 4.84 -11.14
CA ALA A 120 -1.12 5.56 -12.36
C ALA A 120 -2.43 5.03 -12.94
N ARG A 121 -2.59 3.70 -12.94
CA ARG A 121 -3.82 3.09 -13.44
C ARG A 121 -5.01 3.42 -12.54
N ALA A 122 -4.79 3.50 -11.23
CA ALA A 122 -5.85 3.86 -10.30
C ALA A 122 -6.31 5.30 -10.54
N ARG A 123 -5.37 6.20 -10.82
CA ARG A 123 -5.71 7.58 -11.14
C ARG A 123 -6.52 7.69 -12.42
N GLU A 124 -6.12 6.95 -13.44
CA GLU A 124 -6.85 6.95 -14.70
C GLU A 124 -8.28 6.46 -14.53
N ARG A 125 -8.44 5.39 -13.73
CA ARG A 125 -9.76 4.84 -13.48
C ARG A 125 -10.64 5.84 -12.74
N ALA A 126 -10.06 6.50 -11.72
CA ALA A 126 -10.81 7.49 -10.96
C ALA A 126 -11.23 8.67 -11.84
N SER A 127 -10.36 9.11 -12.73
CA SER A 127 -10.69 10.19 -13.67
C SER A 127 -11.80 9.77 -14.62
N GLY A 128 -11.74 8.54 -15.11
CA GLY A 128 -12.77 8.02 -16.01
C GLY A 128 -14.13 7.94 -15.34
N GLU A 129 -14.15 7.58 -14.07
CA GLU A 129 -15.41 7.45 -13.33
C GLU A 129 -16.07 8.77 -13.02
N ARG A 130 -15.30 9.84 -13.01
CA ARG A 130 -15.89 11.16 -12.77
C ARG A 130 -16.63 11.72 -13.97
N ARG A 131 -16.41 11.14 -15.12
CA ARG A 131 -17.09 11.58 -16.34
C ARG A 131 -18.45 10.89 -16.50
#